data_1cab9b2f74cdde5b587e7cc0d75e0090
#
_entry.id   1cab9b2f74cdde5b587e7cc0d75e0090
#
_cell.length_a   1.000
_cell.length_b   1.000
_cell.length_c   1.000
_cell.angle_alpha   90.00
_cell.angle_beta   90.00
_cell.angle_gamma   90.00
#
_symmetry.space_group_name_H-M   'P 1'
#
loop_
_entity.id
_entity.type
_entity.pdbx_description
1 polymer ?
#
loop_
_entity_poly.entity_id
_entity_poly.type
_entity_poly.pdbx_seq_one_letter_code
_entity_poly.pdbx_strand_id
1 'polypeptide(L)'
;MKILFASLVALSAFAAQNATNQPTFEVASVKVVDTSSLGRGGGVRTTGGPGTSDPGRFSDRADTMRGLLMRAFGAESGQIIYLDKNNRDFYEVVATMPPDTTKAQFQAMLQNLLAERFHLVVHHETRTFPAYELVIDTGGPKLKEAISQPDDGSKPTGPRTFVGNAGVGNITMKEQTTEDLARQLGNALWSAQLIQTQDMTAPLPRVVDRTGLTGRYTFTMEFSQPGPPGFTPEPESPAADLPDLFVTLRKQTGLRLNKTAGVPVDVIVVDSVDKVPVAN
;
A
#
# COMPACT_ATOMS: atom_id res chain seq x y z
N MET A 1 15.43 57.38 -54.12
CA MET A 1 14.81 56.13 -54.53
C MET A 1 14.83 55.20 -53.29
N LYS A 2 13.70 55.20 -52.54
CA LYS A 2 13.57 54.48 -51.25
C LYS A 2 12.85 53.17 -51.52
N ILE A 3 13.49 52.06 -51.25
CA ILE A 3 12.87 50.75 -51.32
C ILE A 3 12.53 50.34 -49.89
N LEU A 4 11.23 50.28 -49.58
CA LEU A 4 10.71 49.71 -48.32
C LEU A 4 10.63 48.20 -48.51
N PHE A 5 11.34 47.45 -47.66
CA PHE A 5 11.11 46.03 -47.45
C PHE A 5 10.10 45.85 -46.34
N ALA A 6 8.91 45.43 -46.69
CA ALA A 6 7.93 44.97 -45.75
C ALA A 6 8.24 43.47 -45.41
N SER A 7 8.76 43.22 -44.22
CA SER A 7 8.92 41.89 -43.68
C SER A 7 7.59 41.43 -43.07
N LEU A 8 6.92 40.53 -43.77
CA LEU A 8 5.75 39.82 -43.30
C LEU A 8 6.16 38.73 -42.29
N VAL A 9 5.97 39.01 -41.03
CA VAL A 9 6.15 37.99 -39.98
C VAL A 9 4.92 37.08 -39.99
N ALA A 10 5.06 35.92 -40.61
CA ALA A 10 4.13 34.82 -40.46
C ALA A 10 4.37 34.16 -39.11
N LEU A 11 3.65 34.63 -38.08
CA LEU A 11 3.58 33.93 -36.78
C LEU A 11 2.56 32.79 -36.94
N SER A 12 3.00 31.68 -37.51
CA SER A 12 2.21 30.47 -37.63
C SER A 12 1.97 29.87 -36.26
N ALA A 13 0.70 29.71 -35.94
CA ALA A 13 0.13 28.95 -34.84
C ALA A 13 0.69 27.50 -34.79
N PHE A 14 1.67 27.28 -33.92
CA PHE A 14 2.13 25.96 -33.50
C PHE A 14 1.75 25.72 -32.02
N ALA A 15 0.49 25.95 -31.71
CA ALA A 15 -0.02 25.74 -30.35
C ALA A 15 -1.39 25.06 -30.41
N ALA A 16 -1.45 23.82 -30.90
CA ALA A 16 -2.59 22.96 -30.67
C ALA A 16 -2.37 21.55 -31.26
N GLN A 17 -1.39 20.79 -30.78
CA GLN A 17 -1.31 19.34 -31.03
C GLN A 17 -0.44 18.62 -29.99
N ASN A 18 -0.56 18.97 -28.72
CA ASN A 18 -0.18 18.10 -27.63
C ASN A 18 -1.39 17.88 -26.71
N ALA A 19 -2.50 17.44 -27.29
CA ALA A 19 -3.40 16.58 -26.57
C ALA A 19 -2.63 15.25 -26.43
N THR A 20 -1.81 15.15 -25.41
CA THR A 20 -1.20 13.89 -24.98
C THR A 20 -2.36 12.91 -24.87
N ASN A 21 -2.30 11.87 -25.66
CA ASN A 21 -3.26 10.76 -25.67
C ASN A 21 -3.07 10.02 -24.34
N GLN A 22 -3.47 10.65 -23.23
CA GLN A 22 -3.37 10.04 -21.92
C GLN A 22 -4.34 8.86 -21.88
N PRO A 23 -3.89 7.68 -21.46
CA PRO A 23 -4.76 6.52 -21.44
C PRO A 23 -5.94 6.75 -20.51
N THR A 24 -7.16 6.58 -21.02
CA THR A 24 -8.41 6.71 -20.28
C THR A 24 -9.19 5.41 -20.36
N PHE A 25 -10.06 5.17 -19.39
CA PHE A 25 -11.03 4.08 -19.47
C PHE A 25 -12.03 4.35 -20.58
N GLU A 26 -12.54 3.30 -21.23
CA GLU A 26 -13.62 3.41 -22.22
C GLU A 26 -14.90 3.90 -21.56
N VAL A 27 -15.22 3.35 -20.38
CA VAL A 27 -16.30 3.78 -19.51
C VAL A 27 -15.81 3.66 -18.08
N ALA A 28 -16.12 4.66 -17.25
CA ALA A 28 -15.85 4.60 -15.84
C ALA A 28 -16.98 5.24 -15.03
N SER A 29 -17.30 4.64 -13.90
CA SER A 29 -18.25 5.18 -12.91
C SER A 29 -17.59 5.19 -11.54
N VAL A 30 -17.72 6.31 -10.84
CA VAL A 30 -17.25 6.48 -9.47
C VAL A 30 -18.40 6.95 -8.60
N LYS A 31 -18.61 6.31 -7.45
CA LYS A 31 -19.68 6.64 -6.51
C LYS A 31 -19.17 6.58 -5.07
N VAL A 32 -19.67 7.47 -4.22
CA VAL A 32 -19.53 7.34 -2.77
C VAL A 32 -20.39 6.18 -2.29
N VAL A 33 -19.85 5.33 -1.43
CA VAL A 33 -20.56 4.18 -0.87
C VAL A 33 -21.10 4.54 0.49
N ASP A 34 -22.39 4.29 0.69
CA ASP A 34 -22.98 4.33 2.04
C ASP A 34 -22.50 3.09 2.82
N THR A 35 -21.69 3.32 3.84
CA THR A 35 -21.15 2.27 4.69
C THR A 35 -22.21 1.51 5.47
N SER A 36 -23.40 2.09 5.67
CA SER A 36 -24.53 1.40 6.29
C SER A 36 -25.06 0.23 5.44
N SER A 37 -24.82 0.31 4.13
CA SER A 37 -25.17 -0.74 3.16
C SER A 37 -24.17 -1.89 3.09
N LEU A 38 -22.96 -1.70 3.65
CA LEU A 38 -21.92 -2.72 3.71
C LEU A 38 -22.19 -3.65 4.90
N GLY A 39 -22.98 -4.69 4.74
CA GLY A 39 -23.29 -5.66 5.79
C GLY A 39 -22.02 -6.20 6.51
N ARG A 40 -22.19 -6.94 7.60
CA ARG A 40 -21.08 -7.62 8.33
C ARG A 40 -20.28 -8.49 7.35
N GLY A 41 -19.10 -8.04 6.93
CA GLY A 41 -18.24 -8.70 5.93
C GLY A 41 -18.08 -7.92 4.63
N GLY A 42 -18.66 -6.73 4.50
CA GLY A 42 -18.48 -5.81 3.38
C GLY A 42 -17.09 -5.15 3.39
N GLY A 43 -16.04 -5.93 3.15
CA GLY A 43 -14.69 -5.40 2.95
C GLY A 43 -14.46 -4.96 1.51
N VAL A 44 -13.35 -4.26 1.29
CA VAL A 44 -12.85 -3.92 -0.05
C VAL A 44 -12.82 -5.17 -0.92
N ARG A 45 -13.54 -5.13 -2.04
CA ARG A 45 -13.55 -6.21 -3.03
C ARG A 45 -13.11 -5.66 -4.37
N THR A 46 -11.91 -6.00 -4.74
CA THR A 46 -11.37 -5.71 -6.07
C THR A 46 -11.48 -6.94 -6.95
N THR A 47 -12.02 -6.78 -8.14
CA THR A 47 -12.13 -7.83 -9.15
C THR A 47 -11.77 -7.30 -10.53
N GLY A 48 -11.26 -8.18 -11.38
CA GLY A 48 -10.88 -7.81 -12.74
C GLY A 48 -9.60 -6.98 -12.83
N GLY A 49 -9.35 -6.44 -14.01
CA GLY A 49 -8.15 -5.68 -14.34
C GLY A 49 -7.00 -6.51 -14.90
N PRO A 50 -5.91 -5.85 -15.33
CA PRO A 50 -4.78 -6.51 -15.98
C PRO A 50 -4.20 -7.68 -15.19
N GLY A 51 -3.98 -8.81 -15.85
CA GLY A 51 -3.41 -10.01 -15.24
C GLY A 51 -4.41 -10.88 -14.47
N THR A 52 -5.71 -10.59 -14.54
CA THR A 52 -6.79 -11.40 -13.96
C THR A 52 -7.54 -12.19 -15.03
N SER A 53 -8.52 -13.00 -14.60
CA SER A 53 -9.41 -13.71 -15.52
C SER A 53 -10.41 -12.80 -16.25
N ASP A 54 -10.57 -11.56 -15.81
CA ASP A 54 -11.42 -10.53 -16.45
C ASP A 54 -10.61 -9.26 -16.68
N PRO A 55 -9.67 -9.25 -17.66
CA PRO A 55 -8.75 -8.14 -17.86
C PRO A 55 -9.41 -6.88 -18.44
N GLY A 56 -10.55 -7.01 -19.13
CA GLY A 56 -11.27 -5.90 -19.76
C GLY A 56 -12.17 -5.13 -18.82
N ARG A 57 -12.35 -5.58 -17.59
CA ARG A 57 -13.23 -4.94 -16.60
C ARG A 57 -12.53 -4.82 -15.26
N PHE A 58 -12.68 -3.68 -14.64
CA PHE A 58 -12.22 -3.43 -13.28
C PHE A 58 -13.40 -3.02 -12.40
N SER A 59 -13.50 -3.62 -11.22
CA SER A 59 -14.49 -3.24 -10.23
C SER A 59 -13.84 -3.25 -8.85
N ASP A 60 -13.91 -2.13 -8.18
CA ASP A 60 -13.48 -1.95 -6.80
C ASP A 60 -14.65 -1.47 -5.96
N ARG A 61 -15.11 -2.31 -5.04
CA ARG A 61 -16.26 -2.01 -4.17
C ARG A 61 -15.77 -1.60 -2.81
N ALA A 62 -16.15 -0.41 -2.39
CA ALA A 62 -15.86 0.13 -1.07
C ALA A 62 -14.35 0.25 -0.75
N ASP A 63 -13.56 0.78 -1.68
CA ASP A 63 -12.17 1.17 -1.38
C ASP A 63 -12.10 2.61 -0.85
N THR A 64 -11.08 2.88 -0.08
CA THR A 64 -10.77 4.22 0.42
C THR A 64 -10.02 5.03 -0.63
N MET A 65 -9.99 6.36 -0.51
CA MET A 65 -9.15 7.19 -1.38
C MET A 65 -7.68 6.75 -1.33
N ARG A 66 -7.17 6.41 -0.15
CA ARG A 66 -5.81 5.88 -0.01
C ARG A 66 -5.61 4.58 -0.80
N GLY A 67 -6.55 3.65 -0.75
CA GLY A 67 -6.48 2.39 -1.51
C GLY A 67 -6.49 2.63 -3.02
N LEU A 68 -7.34 3.54 -3.49
CA LEU A 68 -7.36 3.96 -4.90
C LEU A 68 -6.02 4.59 -5.33
N LEU A 69 -5.43 5.46 -4.50
CA LEU A 69 -4.12 6.07 -4.75
C LEU A 69 -3.00 5.02 -4.79
N MET A 70 -2.98 4.09 -3.82
CA MET A 70 -2.00 2.99 -3.83
C MET A 70 -2.05 2.21 -5.13
N ARG A 71 -3.24 1.95 -5.65
CA ARG A 71 -3.45 1.21 -6.89
C ARG A 71 -3.06 2.04 -8.11
N ALA A 72 -3.47 3.31 -8.16
CA ALA A 72 -3.18 4.21 -9.26
C ALA A 72 -1.67 4.44 -9.43
N PHE A 73 -0.94 4.56 -8.34
CA PHE A 73 0.49 4.84 -8.37
C PHE A 73 1.37 3.59 -8.18
N GLY A 74 0.77 2.42 -7.91
CA GLY A 74 1.51 1.21 -7.60
C GLY A 74 2.34 1.34 -6.31
N ALA A 75 1.90 2.19 -5.41
CA ALA A 75 2.62 2.57 -4.20
C ALA A 75 2.16 1.73 -2.99
N GLU A 76 3.03 1.59 -2.00
CA GLU A 76 2.68 1.03 -0.70
C GLU A 76 1.98 2.08 0.18
N SER A 77 1.23 1.65 1.18
CA SER A 77 0.45 2.54 2.05
C SER A 77 1.27 3.68 2.65
N GLY A 78 2.47 3.39 3.14
CA GLY A 78 3.36 4.39 3.71
C GLY A 78 4.00 5.35 2.70
N GLN A 79 3.86 5.10 1.39
CA GLN A 79 4.33 6.00 0.34
C GLN A 79 3.27 7.02 -0.08
N ILE A 80 2.03 6.88 0.37
CA ILE A 80 0.98 7.85 0.11
C ILE A 80 0.87 8.79 1.31
N ILE A 81 1.28 10.03 1.12
CA ILE A 81 1.16 11.08 2.13
C ILE A 81 -0.13 11.84 1.87
N TYR A 82 -1.12 11.56 2.68
CA TYR A 82 -2.44 12.11 2.54
C TYR A 82 -2.80 12.91 3.79
N LEU A 83 -3.02 14.21 3.63
CA LEU A 83 -3.15 15.14 4.76
C LEU A 83 -4.54 15.14 5.42
N ASP A 84 -5.58 14.67 4.72
CA ASP A 84 -6.92 14.59 5.31
C ASP A 84 -7.07 13.32 6.15
N LYS A 85 -6.78 13.46 7.45
CA LYS A 85 -6.90 12.37 8.44
C LYS A 85 -8.35 11.91 8.67
N ASN A 86 -9.33 12.69 8.22
CA ASN A 86 -10.75 12.45 8.49
C ASN A 86 -11.50 11.86 7.30
N ASN A 87 -10.84 11.66 6.16
CA ASN A 87 -11.49 11.03 5.03
C ASN A 87 -11.65 9.52 5.29
N ARG A 88 -12.85 9.15 5.71
CA ARG A 88 -13.31 7.77 5.94
C ARG A 88 -14.31 7.33 4.89
N ASP A 89 -14.44 8.10 3.80
CA ASP A 89 -15.35 7.78 2.74
C ASP A 89 -14.85 6.58 1.94
N PHE A 90 -15.80 5.77 1.54
CA PHE A 90 -15.55 4.63 0.68
C PHE A 90 -16.13 4.91 -0.70
N TYR A 91 -15.45 4.40 -1.70
CA TYR A 91 -15.80 4.63 -3.09
C TYR A 91 -15.98 3.31 -3.82
N GLU A 92 -16.95 3.26 -4.70
CA GLU A 92 -17.10 2.20 -5.71
C GLU A 92 -16.58 2.73 -7.04
N VAL A 93 -15.67 1.99 -7.66
CA VAL A 93 -15.14 2.29 -8.99
C VAL A 93 -15.45 1.10 -9.90
N VAL A 94 -16.14 1.35 -11.01
CA VAL A 94 -16.38 0.36 -12.06
C VAL A 94 -15.91 0.96 -13.37
N ALA A 95 -15.03 0.23 -14.09
CA ALA A 95 -14.47 0.72 -15.34
C ALA A 95 -14.29 -0.42 -16.35
N THR A 96 -14.29 -0.06 -17.64
CA THR A 96 -13.96 -0.95 -18.76
C THR A 96 -12.75 -0.43 -19.52
N MET A 97 -11.99 -1.36 -20.06
CA MET A 97 -10.75 -1.07 -20.79
C MET A 97 -10.48 -2.20 -21.81
N PRO A 98 -9.61 -1.98 -22.82
CA PRO A 98 -9.17 -3.05 -23.70
C PRO A 98 -8.58 -4.22 -22.90
N PRO A 99 -8.87 -5.49 -23.25
CA PRO A 99 -8.39 -6.64 -22.50
C PRO A 99 -6.86 -6.82 -22.48
N ASP A 100 -6.16 -6.23 -23.43
CA ASP A 100 -4.70 -6.20 -23.55
C ASP A 100 -4.05 -5.02 -22.80
N THR A 101 -4.83 -4.26 -22.02
CA THR A 101 -4.33 -3.16 -21.20
C THR A 101 -3.24 -3.65 -20.25
N THR A 102 -2.07 -3.04 -20.34
CA THR A 102 -0.97 -3.33 -19.42
C THR A 102 -1.22 -2.74 -18.04
N LYS A 103 -0.53 -3.26 -17.02
CA LYS A 103 -0.61 -2.71 -15.66
C LYS A 103 -0.25 -1.21 -15.61
N ALA A 104 0.77 -0.79 -16.36
CA ALA A 104 1.19 0.62 -16.42
C ALA A 104 0.11 1.51 -17.06
N GLN A 105 -0.51 1.06 -18.14
CA GLN A 105 -1.62 1.77 -18.77
C GLN A 105 -2.83 1.88 -17.83
N PHE A 106 -3.20 0.79 -17.17
CA PHE A 106 -4.26 0.78 -16.17
C PHE A 106 -4.01 1.79 -15.04
N GLN A 107 -2.77 1.82 -14.52
CA GLN A 107 -2.38 2.80 -13.51
C GLN A 107 -2.54 4.24 -13.99
N ALA A 108 -2.08 4.55 -15.20
CA ALA A 108 -2.25 5.86 -15.80
C ALA A 108 -3.74 6.21 -16.04
N MET A 109 -4.57 5.26 -16.50
CA MET A 109 -6.01 5.43 -16.62
C MET A 109 -6.65 5.76 -15.27
N LEU A 110 -6.23 5.08 -14.20
CA LEU A 110 -6.77 5.32 -12.86
C LEU A 110 -6.32 6.68 -12.30
N GLN A 111 -5.07 7.09 -12.55
CA GLN A 111 -4.58 8.43 -12.18
C GLN A 111 -5.41 9.53 -12.87
N ASN A 112 -5.66 9.37 -14.17
CA ASN A 112 -6.47 10.32 -14.94
C ASN A 112 -7.91 10.36 -14.44
N LEU A 113 -8.51 9.21 -14.14
CA LEU A 113 -9.86 9.14 -13.55
C LEU A 113 -9.91 9.87 -12.20
N LEU A 114 -8.93 9.68 -11.34
CA LEU A 114 -8.89 10.37 -10.04
C LEU A 114 -8.68 11.88 -10.20
N ALA A 115 -7.83 12.31 -11.14
CA ALA A 115 -7.64 13.72 -11.46
C ALA A 115 -8.94 14.36 -12.00
N GLU A 116 -9.64 13.65 -12.89
CA GLU A 116 -10.89 14.15 -13.51
C GLU A 116 -12.05 14.19 -12.50
N ARG A 117 -12.22 13.12 -11.71
CA ARG A 117 -13.41 12.96 -10.86
C ARG A 117 -13.28 13.59 -9.49
N PHE A 118 -12.08 13.68 -8.96
CA PHE A 118 -11.82 14.20 -7.62
C PHE A 118 -10.91 15.43 -7.61
N HIS A 119 -10.60 16.00 -8.77
CA HIS A 119 -9.63 17.10 -8.91
C HIS A 119 -8.33 16.82 -8.15
N LEU A 120 -7.88 15.54 -8.22
CA LEU A 120 -6.68 15.09 -7.55
C LEU A 120 -5.47 15.84 -8.07
N VAL A 121 -4.74 16.47 -7.16
CA VAL A 121 -3.42 17.05 -7.41
C VAL A 121 -2.41 16.38 -6.50
N VAL A 122 -1.33 15.89 -7.08
CA VAL A 122 -0.25 15.23 -6.35
C VAL A 122 1.10 15.72 -6.84
N HIS A 123 2.11 15.64 -5.96
CA HIS A 123 3.49 15.75 -6.38
C HIS A 123 4.32 14.61 -5.79
N HIS A 124 5.51 14.39 -6.35
CA HIS A 124 6.47 13.42 -5.85
C HIS A 124 7.55 14.14 -5.07
N GLU A 125 7.91 13.58 -3.92
CA GLU A 125 9.08 14.01 -3.17
C GLU A 125 9.82 12.81 -2.58
N THR A 126 11.07 13.00 -2.20
CA THR A 126 11.84 11.97 -1.51
C THR A 126 11.85 12.27 -0.01
N ARG A 127 11.40 11.29 0.80
CA ARG A 127 11.45 11.36 2.28
C ARG A 127 12.37 10.28 2.84
N THR A 128 13.03 10.60 3.93
CA THR A 128 13.83 9.61 4.66
C THR A 128 12.93 8.80 5.58
N PHE A 129 12.83 7.50 5.29
CA PHE A 129 12.06 6.56 6.12
C PHE A 129 12.95 5.86 7.13
N PRO A 130 12.45 5.58 8.34
CA PRO A 130 13.17 4.73 9.29
C PRO A 130 13.49 3.38 8.65
N ALA A 131 14.70 2.88 8.88
CA ALA A 131 15.12 1.62 8.30
C ALA A 131 15.66 0.67 9.38
N TYR A 132 15.43 -0.62 9.14
CA TYR A 132 15.91 -1.72 9.95
C TYR A 132 16.52 -2.79 9.04
N GLU A 133 17.54 -3.48 9.53
CA GLU A 133 18.05 -4.69 8.93
C GLU A 133 17.57 -5.90 9.76
N LEU A 134 16.95 -6.86 9.08
CA LEU A 134 16.65 -8.16 9.65
C LEU A 134 17.91 -9.02 9.54
N VAL A 135 18.49 -9.39 10.65
CA VAL A 135 19.75 -10.16 10.71
C VAL A 135 19.61 -11.35 11.64
N ILE A 136 20.50 -12.34 11.49
CA ILE A 136 20.60 -13.46 12.43
C ILE A 136 21.15 -12.94 13.76
N ASP A 137 20.54 -13.34 14.87
CA ASP A 137 21.04 -13.06 16.22
C ASP A 137 22.21 -13.99 16.59
N THR A 138 22.96 -13.61 17.62
CA THR A 138 24.17 -14.32 18.08
C THR A 138 23.96 -15.81 18.38
N GLY A 139 22.72 -16.21 18.69
CA GLY A 139 22.35 -17.62 18.93
C GLY A 139 22.04 -18.43 17.66
N GLY A 140 22.14 -17.84 16.48
CA GLY A 140 21.79 -18.48 15.22
C GLY A 140 20.29 -18.54 14.95
N PRO A 141 19.89 -18.89 13.70
CA PRO A 141 18.49 -19.00 13.33
C PRO A 141 17.85 -20.21 14.01
N LYS A 142 16.60 -20.03 14.47
CA LYS A 142 15.75 -21.09 15.06
C LYS A 142 14.64 -21.50 14.12
N LEU A 143 14.56 -20.87 12.94
CA LEU A 143 13.58 -21.18 11.92
C LEU A 143 13.84 -22.57 11.35
N LYS A 144 12.77 -23.35 11.21
CA LYS A 144 12.81 -24.64 10.51
C LYS A 144 12.31 -24.42 9.09
N GLU A 145 13.07 -24.89 8.12
CA GLU A 145 12.64 -24.86 6.74
C GLU A 145 11.36 -25.68 6.57
N ALA A 146 10.44 -25.15 5.80
CA ALA A 146 9.25 -25.88 5.42
C ALA A 146 9.66 -27.02 4.48
N ILE A 147 9.20 -28.22 4.77
CA ILE A 147 9.29 -29.32 3.81
C ILE A 147 8.26 -28.99 2.72
N SER A 148 8.74 -28.61 1.53
CA SER A 148 7.86 -28.33 0.40
C SER A 148 7.01 -29.56 0.14
N GLN A 149 5.71 -29.45 0.41
CA GLN A 149 4.77 -30.45 -0.09
C GLN A 149 4.60 -30.26 -1.61
N PRO A 150 4.39 -31.34 -2.36
CA PRO A 150 4.03 -31.20 -3.78
C PRO A 150 2.87 -30.23 -3.92
N ASP A 151 2.99 -29.33 -4.90
CA ASP A 151 1.97 -28.32 -5.20
C ASP A 151 0.63 -29.02 -5.45
N ASP A 152 -0.27 -28.92 -4.49
CA ASP A 152 -1.64 -29.51 -4.56
C ASP A 152 -2.59 -28.60 -5.35
N GLY A 153 -2.04 -27.57 -6.03
CA GLY A 153 -2.82 -26.58 -6.77
C GLY A 153 -3.54 -25.58 -5.86
N SER A 154 -3.36 -25.65 -4.55
CA SER A 154 -3.86 -24.64 -3.64
C SER A 154 -2.99 -23.38 -3.78
N LYS A 155 -3.64 -22.25 -4.05
CA LYS A 155 -2.96 -20.96 -4.16
C LYS A 155 -2.19 -20.69 -2.86
N PRO A 156 -0.88 -20.41 -2.89
CA PRO A 156 -0.11 -20.10 -1.69
C PRO A 156 -0.84 -19.00 -0.92
N THR A 157 -1.20 -19.30 0.31
CA THR A 157 -1.77 -18.27 1.18
C THR A 157 -0.61 -17.35 1.54
N GLY A 158 -0.58 -16.15 0.95
CA GLY A 158 0.45 -15.16 1.22
C GLY A 158 0.62 -14.88 2.72
N PRO A 159 1.74 -14.26 3.12
CA PRO A 159 1.98 -13.92 4.51
C PRO A 159 0.86 -13.03 5.02
N ARG A 160 0.41 -13.26 6.24
CA ARG A 160 -0.64 -12.45 6.87
C ARG A 160 -0.11 -11.80 8.12
N THR A 161 -0.27 -10.49 8.20
CA THR A 161 -0.15 -9.75 9.46
C THR A 161 -1.55 -9.38 9.89
N PHE A 162 -1.93 -9.78 11.08
CA PHE A 162 -3.15 -9.35 11.71
C PHE A 162 -2.81 -8.57 12.98
N VAL A 163 -3.43 -7.42 13.13
CA VAL A 163 -3.35 -6.59 14.32
C VAL A 163 -4.74 -6.60 14.94
N GLY A 164 -4.89 -7.34 16.01
CA GLY A 164 -6.15 -7.41 16.74
C GLY A 164 -6.38 -6.17 17.61
N ASN A 165 -7.65 -5.83 17.82
CA ASN A 165 -8.04 -4.69 18.67
C ASN A 165 -7.71 -4.88 20.15
N ALA A 166 -7.29 -6.08 20.57
CA ALA A 166 -7.00 -6.45 21.95
C ALA A 166 -5.52 -6.30 22.36
N GLY A 167 -4.73 -5.53 21.62
CA GLY A 167 -3.31 -5.35 21.91
C GLY A 167 -2.42 -6.56 21.55
N VAL A 168 -2.93 -7.50 20.75
CA VAL A 168 -2.19 -8.67 20.25
C VAL A 168 -1.92 -8.48 18.77
N GLY A 169 -0.65 -8.51 18.39
CA GLY A 169 -0.20 -8.62 17.01
C GLY A 169 0.10 -10.07 16.65
N ASN A 170 -0.15 -10.43 15.42
CA ASN A 170 0.13 -11.77 14.90
C ASN A 170 0.77 -11.69 13.51
N ILE A 171 1.85 -12.44 13.30
CA ILE A 171 2.46 -12.65 11.98
C ILE A 171 2.45 -14.14 11.69
N THR A 172 1.74 -14.53 10.64
CA THR A 172 1.70 -15.91 10.16
C THR A 172 2.43 -16.02 8.83
N MET A 173 3.42 -16.91 8.79
CA MET A 173 4.22 -17.25 7.63
C MET A 173 3.92 -18.70 7.27
N LYS A 174 3.51 -18.96 6.03
CA LYS A 174 3.31 -20.32 5.51
C LYS A 174 4.12 -20.45 4.22
N GLU A 175 5.20 -21.20 4.30
CA GLU A 175 6.16 -21.41 3.19
C GLU A 175 6.66 -20.10 2.56
N GLN A 176 7.00 -19.14 3.41
CA GLN A 176 7.42 -17.79 2.99
C GLN A 176 8.92 -17.57 3.23
N THR A 177 9.50 -16.63 2.51
CA THR A 177 10.91 -16.25 2.63
C THR A 177 11.13 -15.27 3.79
N THR A 178 12.39 -15.08 4.18
CA THR A 178 12.75 -14.04 5.16
C THR A 178 12.58 -12.64 4.61
N GLU A 179 12.59 -12.44 3.29
CA GLU A 179 12.22 -11.19 2.65
C GLU A 179 10.71 -10.88 2.85
N ASP A 180 9.85 -11.90 2.72
CA ASP A 180 8.43 -11.75 3.04
C ASP A 180 8.23 -11.41 4.53
N LEU A 181 9.01 -12.04 5.43
CA LEU A 181 9.00 -11.70 6.85
C LEU A 181 9.43 -10.25 7.08
N ALA A 182 10.50 -9.79 6.43
CA ALA A 182 10.97 -8.40 6.55
C ALA A 182 9.85 -7.39 6.18
N ARG A 183 9.11 -7.68 5.11
CA ARG A 183 7.95 -6.87 4.70
C ARG A 183 6.84 -6.87 5.76
N GLN A 184 6.51 -8.04 6.34
CA GLN A 184 5.50 -8.14 7.41
C GLN A 184 5.93 -7.40 8.68
N LEU A 185 7.21 -7.45 9.03
CA LEU A 185 7.76 -6.70 10.16
C LEU A 185 7.64 -5.18 9.94
N GLY A 186 7.91 -4.69 8.73
CA GLY A 186 7.68 -3.29 8.38
C GLY A 186 6.23 -2.86 8.59
N ASN A 187 5.29 -3.68 8.12
CA ASN A 187 3.85 -3.44 8.31
C ASN A 187 3.45 -3.45 9.79
N ALA A 188 3.98 -4.39 10.59
CA ALA A 188 3.70 -4.46 12.02
C ALA A 188 4.23 -3.24 12.78
N LEU A 189 5.45 -2.79 12.47
CA LEU A 189 6.04 -1.57 13.05
C LEU A 189 5.23 -0.33 12.68
N TRP A 190 4.81 -0.20 11.42
CA TRP A 190 3.96 0.90 10.99
C TRP A 190 2.60 0.90 11.68
N SER A 191 1.97 -0.29 11.79
CA SER A 191 0.69 -0.43 12.49
C SER A 191 0.80 -0.02 13.96
N ALA A 192 1.88 -0.41 14.64
CA ALA A 192 2.14 -0.01 16.02
C ALA A 192 2.29 1.52 16.14
N GLN A 193 3.05 2.14 15.23
CA GLN A 193 3.21 3.59 15.17
C GLN A 193 1.89 4.28 14.90
N LEU A 194 1.10 3.80 13.93
CA LEU A 194 -0.20 4.35 13.58
C LEU A 194 -1.17 4.32 14.78
N ILE A 195 -1.22 3.20 15.49
CA ILE A 195 -2.09 3.06 16.69
C ILE A 195 -1.70 4.09 17.76
N GLN A 196 -0.41 4.28 18.00
CA GLN A 196 0.09 5.20 19.01
C GLN A 196 -0.07 6.68 18.63
N THR A 197 0.25 7.02 17.40
CA THR A 197 0.29 8.43 16.97
C THR A 197 -0.98 8.88 16.27
N GLN A 198 -1.77 7.94 15.76
CA GLN A 198 -2.90 8.18 14.86
C GLN A 198 -2.50 8.99 13.61
N ASP A 199 -1.22 8.95 13.27
CA ASP A 199 -0.65 9.67 12.15
C ASP A 199 -0.56 8.77 10.90
N MET A 200 -1.56 8.87 10.04
CA MET A 200 -1.61 8.17 8.75
C MET A 200 -0.53 8.63 7.77
N THR A 201 0.14 9.76 8.07
CA THR A 201 1.23 10.29 7.24
C THR A 201 2.60 9.81 7.71
N ALA A 202 2.64 9.07 8.82
CA ALA A 202 3.87 8.52 9.34
C ALA A 202 4.54 7.59 8.33
N PRO A 203 5.86 7.72 8.13
CA PRO A 203 6.58 6.92 7.16
C PRO A 203 6.58 5.44 7.54
N LEU A 204 6.33 4.57 6.55
CA LEU A 204 6.42 3.12 6.71
C LEU A 204 7.87 2.71 6.97
N PRO A 205 8.19 2.10 8.11
CA PRO A 205 9.55 1.62 8.38
C PRO A 205 9.98 0.58 7.33
N ARG A 206 11.14 0.77 6.73
CA ARG A 206 11.72 -0.19 5.78
C ARG A 206 12.50 -1.24 6.52
N VAL A 207 12.18 -2.50 6.28
CA VAL A 207 12.96 -3.63 6.80
C VAL A 207 13.62 -4.34 5.62
N VAL A 208 14.94 -4.37 5.65
CA VAL A 208 15.75 -5.03 4.61
C VAL A 208 16.24 -6.37 5.16
N ASP A 209 15.99 -7.43 4.41
CA ASP A 209 16.53 -8.75 4.75
C ASP A 209 18.04 -8.80 4.53
N ARG A 210 18.79 -9.06 5.60
CA ARG A 210 20.23 -9.27 5.62
C ARG A 210 20.59 -10.60 6.31
N THR A 211 19.63 -11.52 6.40
CA THR A 211 19.86 -12.82 7.03
C THR A 211 20.72 -13.75 6.18
N GLY A 212 20.66 -13.60 4.85
CA GLY A 212 21.28 -14.53 3.91
C GLY A 212 20.59 -15.90 3.87
N LEU A 213 19.42 -16.05 4.52
CA LEU A 213 18.66 -17.30 4.50
C LEU A 213 17.83 -17.37 3.22
N THR A 214 17.97 -18.47 2.47
CA THR A 214 17.29 -18.66 1.17
C THR A 214 16.12 -19.65 1.25
N GLY A 215 15.88 -20.24 2.42
CA GLY A 215 14.81 -21.21 2.66
C GLY A 215 13.41 -20.58 2.70
N ARG A 216 12.41 -21.45 2.73
CA ARG A 216 11.01 -21.09 3.03
C ARG A 216 10.66 -21.60 4.41
N TYR A 217 9.92 -20.80 5.16
CA TYR A 217 9.64 -21.04 6.57
C TYR A 217 8.15 -20.99 6.86
N THR A 218 7.72 -21.86 7.78
CA THR A 218 6.33 -21.86 8.27
C THR A 218 6.37 -21.68 9.78
N PHE A 219 5.79 -20.60 10.26
CA PHE A 219 5.62 -20.31 11.69
C PHE A 219 4.55 -19.25 11.93
N THR A 220 4.10 -19.16 13.16
CA THR A 220 3.25 -18.05 13.64
C THR A 220 3.90 -17.48 14.87
N MET A 221 3.96 -16.16 14.96
CA MET A 221 4.39 -15.47 16.18
C MET A 221 3.32 -14.48 16.63
N GLU A 222 3.09 -14.46 17.93
CA GLU A 222 2.20 -13.54 18.61
C GLU A 222 3.02 -12.64 19.53
N PHE A 223 2.68 -11.37 19.54
CA PHE A 223 3.40 -10.37 20.31
C PHE A 223 2.45 -9.30 20.85
N SER A 224 2.84 -8.67 21.96
CA SER A 224 2.10 -7.50 22.46
C SER A 224 2.29 -6.33 21.50
N GLN A 225 1.20 -5.64 21.22
CA GLN A 225 1.20 -4.43 20.42
C GLN A 225 0.75 -3.26 21.27
N PRO A 226 1.42 -2.11 21.16
CA PRO A 226 0.98 -0.92 21.89
C PRO A 226 -0.44 -0.55 21.45
N GLY A 227 -1.29 -0.28 22.42
CA GLY A 227 -2.62 0.27 22.19
C GLY A 227 -2.59 1.78 21.90
N PRO A 228 -3.74 2.39 21.63
CA PRO A 228 -3.84 3.83 21.48
C PRO A 228 -3.42 4.56 22.76
N PRO A 229 -3.11 5.87 22.68
CA PRO A 229 -2.74 6.65 23.87
C PRO A 229 -3.75 6.49 25.01
N GLY A 230 -3.26 6.15 26.20
CA GLY A 230 -4.10 5.88 27.38
C GLY A 230 -4.67 4.46 27.47
N PHE A 231 -4.40 3.60 26.51
CA PHE A 231 -4.76 2.18 26.58
C PHE A 231 -3.81 1.46 27.54
N THR A 232 -4.37 0.80 28.54
CA THR A 232 -3.66 -0.17 29.36
C THR A 232 -4.35 -1.52 29.14
N PRO A 233 -3.63 -2.56 28.71
CA PRO A 233 -4.22 -3.89 28.62
C PRO A 233 -4.80 -4.30 29.98
N GLU A 234 -5.96 -4.93 29.98
CA GLU A 234 -6.49 -5.54 31.21
C GLU A 234 -5.52 -6.63 31.69
N PRO A 235 -5.29 -6.74 33.00
CA PRO A 235 -4.33 -7.71 33.57
C PRO A 235 -4.55 -9.16 33.13
N GLU A 236 -5.80 -9.52 32.84
CA GLU A 236 -6.18 -10.87 32.36
C GLU A 236 -6.25 -10.98 30.84
N SER A 237 -5.87 -9.92 30.08
CA SER A 237 -5.88 -9.97 28.62
C SER A 237 -4.70 -10.79 28.09
N PRO A 238 -4.87 -11.53 26.99
CA PRO A 238 -3.76 -12.25 26.35
C PRO A 238 -2.56 -11.35 26.01
N ALA A 239 -2.79 -10.05 25.82
CA ALA A 239 -1.74 -9.09 25.51
C ALA A 239 -0.82 -8.78 26.69
N ALA A 240 -1.32 -8.94 27.92
CA ALA A 240 -0.56 -8.57 29.12
C ALA A 240 0.69 -9.43 29.34
N ASP A 241 0.64 -10.70 28.95
CA ASP A 241 1.73 -11.65 29.12
C ASP A 241 2.62 -11.83 27.88
N LEU A 242 2.23 -11.22 26.75
CA LEU A 242 3.01 -11.36 25.50
C LEU A 242 4.21 -10.38 25.49
N PRO A 243 5.40 -10.87 25.09
CA PRO A 243 6.53 -10.00 24.82
C PRO A 243 6.24 -9.10 23.61
N ASP A 244 6.97 -7.98 23.51
CA ASP A 244 6.92 -7.13 22.32
C ASP A 244 7.43 -7.84 21.05
N LEU A 245 7.21 -7.20 19.90
CA LEU A 245 7.62 -7.72 18.60
C LEU A 245 9.13 -8.07 18.54
N PHE A 246 10.00 -7.20 19.08
CA PHE A 246 11.46 -7.39 19.00
C PHE A 246 11.91 -8.59 19.83
N VAL A 247 11.37 -8.72 21.03
CA VAL A 247 11.66 -9.84 21.94
C VAL A 247 11.11 -11.14 21.36
N THR A 248 9.88 -11.12 20.85
CA THR A 248 9.23 -12.30 20.25
C THR A 248 10.00 -12.79 19.02
N LEU A 249 10.31 -11.88 18.09
CA LEU A 249 11.11 -12.19 16.91
C LEU A 249 12.41 -12.91 17.29
N ARG A 250 13.15 -12.33 18.23
CA ARG A 250 14.44 -12.88 18.68
C ARG A 250 14.30 -14.25 19.34
N LYS A 251 13.32 -14.41 20.21
CA LYS A 251 13.14 -15.68 20.97
C LYS A 251 12.69 -16.82 20.07
N GLN A 252 11.74 -16.56 19.17
CA GLN A 252 11.12 -17.61 18.36
C GLN A 252 11.88 -17.91 17.08
N THR A 253 12.46 -16.90 16.43
CA THR A 253 13.09 -17.08 15.12
C THR A 253 14.61 -17.07 15.14
N GLY A 254 15.23 -16.56 16.23
CA GLY A 254 16.66 -16.31 16.28
C GLY A 254 17.11 -15.18 15.36
N LEU A 255 16.18 -14.32 14.93
CA LEU A 255 16.44 -13.13 14.13
C LEU A 255 16.25 -11.88 14.98
N ARG A 256 16.86 -10.79 14.58
CA ARG A 256 16.69 -9.49 15.23
C ARG A 256 16.65 -8.35 14.22
N LEU A 257 16.02 -7.25 14.63
CA LEU A 257 16.01 -6.01 13.88
C LEU A 257 17.08 -5.06 14.42
N ASN A 258 18.00 -4.65 13.56
CA ASN A 258 18.95 -3.58 13.82
C ASN A 258 18.43 -2.30 13.18
N LYS A 259 18.29 -1.24 13.97
CA LYS A 259 17.98 0.08 13.43
C LYS A 259 19.21 0.59 12.67
N THR A 260 18.98 1.09 11.45
CA THR A 260 20.01 1.68 10.59
C THR A 260 19.75 3.15 10.33
N ALA A 261 20.62 3.79 9.57
CA ALA A 261 20.31 5.09 8.98
C ALA A 261 19.04 4.97 8.13
N GLY A 262 18.25 6.03 8.09
CA GLY A 262 17.05 6.07 7.25
C GLY A 262 17.39 5.89 5.78
N VAL A 263 16.44 5.40 5.01
CA VAL A 263 16.55 5.23 3.56
C VAL A 263 15.70 6.26 2.83
N PRO A 264 16.18 6.83 1.72
CA PRO A 264 15.37 7.68 0.87
C PRO A 264 14.29 6.84 0.19
N VAL A 265 13.06 7.30 0.23
CA VAL A 265 11.89 6.67 -0.39
C VAL A 265 11.11 7.73 -1.13
N ASP A 266 10.79 7.46 -2.39
CA ASP A 266 9.91 8.32 -3.16
C ASP A 266 8.48 8.15 -2.66
N VAL A 267 7.85 9.26 -2.32
CA VAL A 267 6.49 9.31 -1.82
C VAL A 267 5.62 10.18 -2.73
N ILE A 268 4.34 9.90 -2.69
CA ILE A 268 3.32 10.66 -3.39
C ILE A 268 2.58 11.49 -2.35
N VAL A 269 2.70 12.79 -2.46
CA VAL A 269 2.03 13.75 -1.58
C VAL A 269 0.76 14.22 -2.27
N VAL A 270 -0.36 14.09 -1.58
CA VAL A 270 -1.65 14.61 -2.06
C VAL A 270 -1.78 16.06 -1.63
N ASP A 271 -1.74 16.96 -2.60
CA ASP A 271 -1.88 18.41 -2.38
C ASP A 271 -3.34 18.79 -2.21
N SER A 272 -4.21 18.22 -3.06
CA SER A 272 -5.66 18.40 -2.98
C SER A 272 -6.40 17.22 -3.56
N VAL A 273 -7.57 16.94 -3.01
CA VAL A 273 -8.52 15.95 -3.52
C VAL A 273 -9.91 16.23 -2.96
N ASP A 274 -10.92 16.18 -3.81
CA ASP A 274 -12.31 16.35 -3.39
C ASP A 274 -12.83 15.06 -2.73
N LYS A 275 -13.78 15.21 -1.80
CA LYS A 275 -14.44 14.04 -1.16
C LYS A 275 -15.56 13.46 -2.00
N VAL A 276 -16.22 14.31 -2.77
CA VAL A 276 -17.35 13.93 -3.63
C VAL A 276 -16.88 13.96 -5.07
N PRO A 277 -16.97 12.83 -5.79
CA PRO A 277 -16.58 12.82 -7.19
C PRO A 277 -17.54 13.67 -8.04
N VAL A 278 -16.99 14.32 -9.05
CA VAL A 278 -17.81 14.97 -10.08
C VAL A 278 -18.68 13.92 -10.77
N ALA A 279 -19.95 14.26 -11.03
CA ALA A 279 -20.89 13.35 -11.68
C ALA A 279 -20.39 12.88 -13.06
N ASN A 280 -20.77 11.65 -13.41
CA ASN A 280 -20.47 11.07 -14.72
C ASN A 280 -21.18 11.81 -15.85
#